data_3e2d481f9fd9241e59009db328c7bb82
#
_entry.id   3e2d481f9fd9241e59009db328c7bb82
#
_cell.length_a   1.000
_cell.length_b   1.000
_cell.length_c   1.000
_cell.angle_alpha   90.00
_cell.angle_beta   90.00
_cell.angle_gamma   90.00
#
_symmetry.space_group_name_H-M   'P 1'
#
loop_
_entity.id
_entity.type
_entity.pdbx_description
1 polymer ?
#
loop_
_entity_poly.entity_id
_entity_poly.type
_entity_poly.pdbx_seq_one_letter_code
_entity_poly.pdbx_strand_id
1 'polypeptide(L)'
;MTRHTETSLKKVANCRWIVPIGVNIHIVYYSDTPKWSASEKFSIEKTTCEIITKKTSNELVYSLKVDNKPFEEFRNSQYKEFERWEVSFKQEGKFNIVLDKELNVFIDGKKVKTERDFTDRNAVATFEFGTHKGQLTSYSSGNQIEHRLTVDGETHPRFIDGLDGVHVLVGDTRHISL
;
A
#
# COMPACT_ATOMS: atom_id res chain seq x y z
N MET A 1 52.45 -15.92 -14.65
CA MET A 1 51.42 -14.96 -15.15
C MET A 1 50.04 -15.52 -14.85
N THR A 2 49.50 -15.19 -13.67
CA THR A 2 48.22 -15.70 -13.19
C THR A 2 47.15 -14.67 -13.56
N ARG A 3 46.28 -14.99 -14.50
CA ARG A 3 45.13 -14.15 -14.85
C ARG A 3 44.08 -14.27 -13.72
N HIS A 4 43.97 -13.22 -12.92
CA HIS A 4 42.78 -13.04 -12.07
C HIS A 4 41.60 -12.71 -12.98
N THR A 5 40.72 -13.67 -13.16
CA THR A 5 39.39 -13.43 -13.69
C THR A 5 38.57 -12.73 -12.60
N GLU A 6 38.44 -11.42 -12.69
CA GLU A 6 37.45 -10.68 -11.93
C GLU A 6 36.08 -11.15 -12.35
N THR A 7 35.46 -11.96 -11.50
CA THR A 7 34.04 -12.29 -11.63
C THR A 7 33.26 -11.02 -11.24
N SER A 8 32.91 -10.23 -12.22
CA SER A 8 31.97 -9.10 -12.05
C SER A 8 30.66 -9.66 -11.50
N LEU A 9 30.45 -9.53 -10.21
CA LEU A 9 29.15 -9.77 -9.56
C LEU A 9 28.14 -8.87 -10.24
N LYS A 10 27.30 -9.43 -11.09
CA LYS A 10 26.19 -8.70 -11.70
C LYS A 10 25.29 -8.18 -10.59
N LYS A 11 25.23 -6.87 -10.43
CA LYS A 11 24.40 -6.21 -9.44
C LYS A 11 22.94 -6.48 -9.81
N VAL A 12 22.21 -7.23 -8.98
CA VAL A 12 20.79 -7.53 -9.16
C VAL A 12 19.99 -6.36 -8.63
N ALA A 13 19.08 -5.86 -9.43
CA ALA A 13 18.14 -4.83 -8.99
C ALA A 13 17.01 -5.47 -8.20
N ASN A 14 16.72 -4.92 -7.03
CA ASN A 14 15.58 -5.32 -6.21
C ASN A 14 14.67 -4.12 -5.99
N CYS A 15 13.47 -4.17 -6.55
CA CYS A 15 12.45 -3.16 -6.33
C CYS A 15 11.22 -3.80 -5.70
N ARG A 16 10.52 -3.04 -4.87
CA ARG A 16 9.30 -3.47 -4.22
C ARG A 16 8.29 -2.35 -4.26
N TRP A 17 7.06 -2.66 -4.69
CA TRP A 17 5.92 -1.74 -4.62
C TRP A 17 4.81 -2.37 -3.79
N ILE A 18 4.16 -1.56 -2.96
CA ILE A 18 2.93 -1.90 -2.27
C ILE A 18 1.79 -1.30 -3.08
N VAL A 19 1.00 -2.14 -3.73
CA VAL A 19 -0.03 -1.75 -4.69
C VAL A 19 -1.40 -1.94 -4.06
N PRO A 20 -2.09 -0.88 -3.63
CA PRO A 20 -3.46 -0.99 -3.17
C PRO A 20 -4.39 -1.14 -4.38
N ILE A 21 -5.24 -2.17 -4.37
CA ILE A 21 -6.27 -2.39 -5.39
C ILE A 21 -7.58 -2.67 -4.65
N GLY A 22 -8.52 -1.73 -4.71
CA GLY A 22 -9.76 -1.83 -3.95
C GLY A 22 -9.48 -2.01 -2.47
N VAL A 23 -10.00 -3.07 -1.87
CA VAL A 23 -9.82 -3.38 -0.44
C VAL A 23 -8.57 -4.21 -0.15
N ASN A 24 -7.85 -4.66 -1.17
CA ASN A 24 -6.68 -5.51 -1.05
C ASN A 24 -5.38 -4.71 -1.14
N ILE A 25 -4.31 -5.29 -0.60
CA ILE A 25 -2.94 -4.81 -0.77
C ILE A 25 -2.13 -5.92 -1.42
N HIS A 26 -1.44 -5.58 -2.49
CA HIS A 26 -0.55 -6.49 -3.21
C HIS A 26 0.88 -6.01 -3.10
N ILE A 27 1.82 -6.95 -3.06
CA ILE A 27 3.24 -6.63 -3.04
C ILE A 27 3.83 -7.11 -4.37
N VAL A 28 4.36 -6.16 -5.13
CA VAL A 28 5.07 -6.43 -6.37
C VAL A 28 6.56 -6.40 -6.10
N TYR A 29 7.22 -7.51 -6.35
CA TYR A 29 8.67 -7.60 -6.31
C TYR A 29 9.22 -7.67 -7.73
N TYR A 30 10.25 -6.92 -7.99
CA TYR A 30 11.03 -7.02 -9.20
C TYR A 30 12.49 -7.27 -8.83
N SER A 31 13.01 -8.38 -9.32
CA SER A 31 14.41 -8.76 -9.13
C SER A 31 14.92 -9.29 -10.45
N ASP A 32 15.73 -8.52 -11.14
CA ASP A 32 16.33 -8.93 -12.41
C ASP A 32 17.72 -8.31 -12.61
N THR A 33 18.46 -8.90 -13.55
CA THR A 33 19.69 -8.29 -14.05
C THR A 33 19.30 -7.03 -14.84
N PRO A 34 19.89 -5.87 -14.52
CA PRO A 34 19.50 -4.62 -15.17
C PRO A 34 19.62 -4.71 -16.69
N LYS A 35 18.51 -4.48 -17.38
CA LYS A 35 18.44 -4.29 -18.84
C LYS A 35 18.34 -2.81 -19.12
N TRP A 36 19.04 -2.34 -20.16
CA TRP A 36 19.18 -0.92 -20.50
C TRP A 36 17.86 -0.20 -20.83
N SER A 37 16.90 -0.94 -21.34
CA SER A 37 15.54 -0.52 -21.58
C SER A 37 14.69 -1.79 -21.68
N ALA A 38 13.75 -1.95 -20.78
CA ALA A 38 12.83 -3.06 -20.77
C ALA A 38 11.47 -2.62 -20.24
N SER A 39 10.45 -3.31 -20.72
CA SER A 39 9.09 -3.20 -20.20
C SER A 39 8.58 -4.61 -19.95
N GLU A 40 8.06 -4.85 -18.76
CA GLU A 40 7.46 -6.11 -18.37
C GLU A 40 6.03 -5.89 -17.94
N LYS A 41 5.09 -6.56 -18.61
CA LYS A 41 3.65 -6.47 -18.33
C LYS A 41 3.17 -7.71 -17.62
N PHE A 42 2.33 -7.50 -16.62
CA PHE A 42 1.66 -8.56 -15.86
C PHE A 42 0.29 -8.04 -15.36
N SER A 43 -0.50 -8.91 -14.76
CA SER A 43 -1.80 -8.53 -14.20
C SER A 43 -1.89 -8.93 -12.74
N ILE A 44 -2.52 -8.08 -11.96
CA ILE A 44 -2.94 -8.36 -10.59
C ILE A 44 -4.46 -8.28 -10.58
N GLU A 45 -5.13 -9.39 -10.32
CA GLU A 45 -6.59 -9.51 -10.46
C GLU A 45 -7.02 -9.08 -11.90
N LYS A 46 -7.75 -7.98 -12.03
CA LYS A 46 -8.19 -7.40 -13.31
C LYS A 46 -7.40 -6.17 -13.72
N THR A 47 -6.38 -5.82 -12.95
CA THR A 47 -5.59 -4.60 -13.11
C THR A 47 -4.31 -4.92 -13.88
N THR A 48 -4.03 -4.15 -14.92
CA THR A 48 -2.81 -4.31 -15.73
C THR A 48 -1.67 -3.52 -15.13
N CYS A 49 -0.54 -4.18 -14.89
CA CYS A 49 0.69 -3.58 -14.37
C CYS A 49 1.81 -3.66 -15.41
N GLU A 50 2.66 -2.64 -15.42
CA GLU A 50 3.83 -2.57 -16.29
C GLU A 50 5.02 -2.01 -15.53
N ILE A 51 6.09 -2.80 -15.40
CA ILE A 51 7.37 -2.33 -14.87
C ILE A 51 8.21 -1.81 -16.04
N ILE A 52 8.66 -0.58 -15.94
CA ILE A 52 9.47 0.07 -16.96
C ILE A 52 10.85 0.34 -16.40
N THR A 53 11.87 -0.14 -17.08
CA THR A 53 13.27 0.14 -16.77
C THR A 53 13.81 1.15 -17.79
N LYS A 54 14.37 2.25 -17.29
CA LYS A 54 15.03 3.27 -18.11
C LYS A 54 16.43 3.54 -17.56
N LYS A 55 17.39 3.70 -18.49
CA LYS A 55 18.72 4.20 -18.15
C LYS A 55 18.73 5.71 -18.31
N THR A 56 19.17 6.39 -17.26
CA THR A 56 19.66 7.77 -17.30
C THR A 56 21.18 7.77 -17.42
N SER A 57 21.85 8.92 -17.41
CA SER A 57 23.31 9.01 -17.63
C SER A 57 24.13 8.06 -16.75
N ASN A 58 23.78 7.90 -15.45
CA ASN A 58 24.52 7.10 -14.49
C ASN A 58 23.66 6.16 -13.64
N GLU A 59 22.35 6.07 -13.92
CA GLU A 59 21.41 5.34 -13.07
C GLU A 59 20.44 4.52 -13.92
N LEU A 60 19.97 3.42 -13.32
CA LEU A 60 18.80 2.70 -13.79
C LEU A 60 17.61 3.10 -12.94
N VAL A 61 16.54 3.54 -13.61
CA VAL A 61 15.30 3.96 -12.99
C VAL A 61 14.23 2.91 -13.27
N TYR A 62 13.64 2.39 -12.21
CA TYR A 62 12.52 1.44 -12.28
C TYR A 62 11.24 2.17 -11.89
N SER A 63 10.24 2.09 -12.73
CA SER A 63 8.93 2.66 -12.48
C SER A 63 7.83 1.64 -12.72
N LEU A 64 6.76 1.72 -11.94
CA LEU A 64 5.57 0.91 -12.12
C LEU A 64 4.45 1.78 -12.68
N LYS A 65 3.76 1.26 -13.70
CA LYS A 65 2.46 1.75 -14.14
C LYS A 65 1.38 0.76 -13.76
N VAL A 66 0.22 1.27 -13.41
CA VAL A 66 -0.97 0.48 -13.09
C VAL A 66 -2.13 1.07 -13.88
N ASP A 67 -2.77 0.25 -14.72
CA ASP A 67 -3.82 0.67 -15.66
C ASP A 67 -3.40 1.89 -16.53
N ASN A 68 -2.18 1.83 -17.06
CA ASN A 68 -1.54 2.88 -17.85
C ASN A 68 -1.25 4.20 -17.12
N LYS A 69 -1.53 4.30 -15.82
CA LYS A 69 -1.22 5.47 -14.99
C LYS A 69 0.10 5.28 -14.25
N PRO A 70 0.87 6.34 -14.01
CA PRO A 70 1.99 6.28 -13.06
C PRO A 70 1.51 5.74 -11.72
N PHE A 71 2.34 4.91 -11.06
CA PHE A 71 1.96 4.26 -9.81
C PHE A 71 1.48 5.25 -8.73
N GLU A 72 2.14 6.38 -8.60
CA GLU A 72 1.77 7.41 -7.62
C GLU A 72 0.36 7.97 -7.88
N GLU A 73 0.01 8.26 -9.13
CA GLU A 73 -1.33 8.72 -9.50
C GLU A 73 -2.39 7.66 -9.20
N PHE A 74 -2.12 6.41 -9.56
CA PHE A 74 -3.01 5.29 -9.27
C PHE A 74 -3.20 5.12 -7.77
N ARG A 75 -2.12 5.07 -7.01
CA ARG A 75 -2.13 4.95 -5.55
C ARG A 75 -2.96 6.06 -4.89
N ASN A 76 -2.72 7.32 -5.29
CA ASN A 76 -3.46 8.46 -4.75
C ASN A 76 -4.96 8.37 -5.06
N SER A 77 -5.35 7.82 -6.23
CA SER A 77 -6.76 7.57 -6.53
C SER A 77 -7.36 6.52 -5.60
N GLN A 78 -6.63 5.45 -5.29
CA GLN A 78 -7.07 4.41 -4.36
C GLN A 78 -7.26 4.95 -2.93
N TYR A 79 -6.38 5.83 -2.47
CA TYR A 79 -6.51 6.44 -1.13
C TYR A 79 -7.66 7.46 -1.02
N LYS A 80 -8.13 8.01 -2.13
CA LYS A 80 -9.36 8.82 -2.16
C LYS A 80 -10.64 7.98 -2.10
N GLU A 81 -10.57 6.73 -2.59
CA GLU A 81 -11.70 5.81 -2.61
C GLU A 81 -11.81 4.98 -1.33
N PHE A 82 -10.69 4.68 -0.68
CA PHE A 82 -10.59 3.75 0.44
C PHE A 82 -9.71 4.32 1.55
N GLU A 83 -10.27 4.47 2.74
CA GLU A 83 -9.47 4.77 3.93
C GLU A 83 -8.89 3.50 4.51
N ARG A 84 -7.64 3.56 4.95
CA ARG A 84 -6.88 2.38 5.39
C ARG A 84 -6.19 2.60 6.72
N TRP A 85 -6.11 1.53 7.49
CA TRP A 85 -5.33 1.44 8.73
C TRP A 85 -4.59 0.11 8.75
N GLU A 86 -3.36 0.12 9.23
CA GLU A 86 -2.60 -1.08 9.54
C GLU A 86 -2.53 -1.21 11.06
N VAL A 87 -3.05 -2.30 11.60
CA VAL A 87 -3.02 -2.61 13.03
C VAL A 87 -2.15 -3.83 13.25
N SER A 88 -1.19 -3.74 14.17
CA SER A 88 -0.22 -4.81 14.41
C SER A 88 -0.34 -5.33 15.83
N PHE A 89 -0.45 -6.65 15.96
CA PHE A 89 -0.43 -7.35 17.24
C PHE A 89 0.79 -8.26 17.31
N LYS A 90 1.41 -8.34 18.50
CA LYS A 90 2.66 -9.09 18.69
C LYS A 90 2.55 -10.58 18.33
N GLN A 91 1.40 -11.19 18.59
CA GLN A 91 1.19 -12.63 18.42
C GLN A 91 0.39 -12.98 17.16
N GLU A 92 -0.47 -12.10 16.70
CA GLU A 92 -1.39 -12.37 15.59
C GLU A 92 -0.95 -11.73 14.26
N GLY A 93 0.06 -10.85 14.31
CA GLY A 93 0.60 -10.19 13.10
C GLY A 93 -0.12 -8.89 12.78
N LYS A 94 -0.21 -8.59 11.48
CA LYS A 94 -0.75 -7.35 10.95
C LYS A 94 -2.11 -7.56 10.31
N PHE A 95 -3.04 -6.65 10.58
CA PHE A 95 -4.35 -6.58 9.96
C PHE A 95 -4.47 -5.29 9.15
N ASN A 96 -4.98 -5.42 7.94
CA ASN A 96 -5.30 -4.29 7.09
C ASN A 96 -6.80 -4.00 7.18
N ILE A 97 -7.17 -2.89 7.80
CA ILE A 97 -8.55 -2.46 7.97
C ILE A 97 -8.85 -1.38 6.95
N VAL A 98 -9.92 -1.55 6.19
CA VAL A 98 -10.30 -0.66 5.09
C VAL A 98 -11.74 -0.22 5.25
N LEU A 99 -11.99 1.07 5.05
CA LEU A 99 -13.31 1.67 4.95
C LEU A 99 -13.53 2.15 3.51
N ASP A 100 -14.60 1.72 2.88
CA ASP A 100 -15.02 2.22 1.57
C ASP A 100 -15.95 3.45 1.69
N LYS A 101 -16.31 4.05 0.55
CA LYS A 101 -17.22 5.21 0.49
C LYS A 101 -18.65 4.92 0.96
N GLU A 102 -19.05 3.66 0.96
CA GLU A 102 -20.35 3.20 1.44
C GLU A 102 -20.34 2.88 2.94
N LEU A 103 -19.21 3.19 3.59
CA LEU A 103 -18.94 2.91 5.00
C LEU A 103 -18.93 1.41 5.33
N ASN A 104 -18.62 0.55 4.37
CA ASN A 104 -18.38 -0.85 4.65
C ASN A 104 -16.95 -1.02 5.18
N VAL A 105 -16.83 -1.86 6.21
CA VAL A 105 -15.55 -2.21 6.81
C VAL A 105 -15.06 -3.54 6.26
N PHE A 106 -13.81 -3.58 5.88
CA PHE A 106 -13.13 -4.79 5.41
C PHE A 106 -11.89 -5.03 6.26
N ILE A 107 -11.62 -6.29 6.56
CA ILE A 107 -10.41 -6.72 7.27
C ILE A 107 -9.73 -7.77 6.39
N ASP A 108 -8.49 -7.49 5.99
CA ASP A 108 -7.73 -8.31 5.05
C ASP A 108 -8.54 -8.70 3.80
N GLY A 109 -9.23 -7.69 3.23
CA GLY A 109 -10.05 -7.84 2.04
C GLY A 109 -11.43 -8.49 2.23
N LYS A 110 -11.77 -8.90 3.45
CA LYS A 110 -13.08 -9.51 3.74
C LYS A 110 -13.99 -8.52 4.43
N LYS A 111 -15.21 -8.35 3.89
CA LYS A 111 -16.24 -7.51 4.52
C LYS A 111 -16.66 -8.10 5.85
N VAL A 112 -16.68 -7.25 6.89
CA VAL A 112 -17.14 -7.63 8.22
C VAL A 112 -18.50 -7.01 8.54
N LYS A 113 -19.23 -7.68 9.42
CA LYS A 113 -20.50 -7.14 9.94
C LYS A 113 -20.19 -5.99 10.89
N THR A 114 -20.91 -4.88 10.71
CA THR A 114 -20.81 -3.72 11.59
C THR A 114 -22.13 -3.45 12.25
N GLU A 115 -22.10 -3.11 13.54
CA GLU A 115 -23.21 -2.52 14.27
C GLU A 115 -23.01 -1.01 14.29
N ARG A 116 -24.08 -0.26 13.96
CA ARG A 116 -24.00 1.21 13.83
C ARG A 116 -24.88 1.88 14.85
N ASP A 117 -24.31 2.87 15.50
CA ASP A 117 -25.00 3.78 16.41
C ASP A 117 -24.81 5.22 15.94
N PHE A 118 -25.85 6.01 16.02
CA PHE A 118 -25.86 7.39 15.57
C PHE A 118 -26.22 8.28 16.72
N THR A 119 -25.37 9.24 17.00
CA THR A 119 -25.60 10.31 17.96
C THR A 119 -25.75 11.65 17.22
N ASP A 120 -26.18 12.70 17.91
CA ASP A 120 -26.36 14.03 17.31
C ASP A 120 -25.08 14.61 16.68
N ARG A 121 -23.92 14.08 17.03
CA ARG A 121 -22.60 14.61 16.62
C ARG A 121 -21.71 13.61 15.88
N ASN A 122 -21.92 12.32 16.11
CA ASN A 122 -21.03 11.27 15.61
C ASN A 122 -21.82 10.06 15.14
N ALA A 123 -21.29 9.34 14.16
CA ALA A 123 -21.71 8.00 13.83
C ALA A 123 -20.61 7.03 14.27
N VAL A 124 -21.00 5.96 14.91
CA VAL A 124 -20.05 4.94 15.40
C VAL A 124 -20.41 3.61 14.76
N ALA A 125 -19.43 2.96 14.14
CA ALA A 125 -19.53 1.61 13.64
C ALA A 125 -18.62 0.69 14.45
N THR A 126 -19.20 -0.31 15.12
CA THR A 126 -18.45 -1.32 15.86
C THR A 126 -18.40 -2.63 15.09
N PHE A 127 -17.29 -3.34 15.18
CA PHE A 127 -17.06 -4.61 14.51
C PHE A 127 -16.07 -5.47 15.32
N GLU A 128 -16.09 -6.77 15.05
CA GLU A 128 -15.22 -7.73 15.70
C GLU A 128 -14.40 -8.49 14.66
N PHE A 129 -13.15 -8.81 15.02
CA PHE A 129 -12.25 -9.63 14.21
C PHE A 129 -11.26 -10.38 15.12
N GLY A 130 -11.17 -11.69 14.91
CA GLY A 130 -10.42 -12.53 15.85
C GLY A 130 -10.93 -12.36 17.26
N THR A 131 -10.03 -11.97 18.17
CA THR A 131 -10.35 -11.65 19.57
C THR A 131 -10.48 -10.15 19.83
N HIS A 132 -10.40 -9.32 18.79
CA HIS A 132 -10.33 -7.87 18.87
C HIS A 132 -11.66 -7.20 18.59
N LYS A 133 -11.85 -6.03 19.19
CA LYS A 133 -13.00 -5.17 18.97
C LYS A 133 -12.58 -3.85 18.33
N GLY A 134 -13.03 -3.61 17.10
CA GLY A 134 -12.81 -2.38 16.38
C GLY A 134 -13.98 -1.41 16.48
N GLN A 135 -13.68 -0.13 16.45
CA GLN A 135 -14.64 0.95 16.42
C GLN A 135 -14.18 2.03 15.45
N LEU A 136 -15.02 2.36 14.48
CA LEU A 136 -14.86 3.51 13.61
C LEU A 136 -15.80 4.61 14.02
N THR A 137 -15.26 5.75 14.40
CA THR A 137 -16.03 6.95 14.74
C THR A 137 -15.92 7.95 13.61
N SER A 138 -17.06 8.31 13.01
CA SER A 138 -17.18 9.35 12.00
C SER A 138 -17.61 10.65 12.66
N TYR A 139 -16.92 11.75 12.41
CA TYR A 139 -17.22 13.07 12.97
C TYR A 139 -17.01 14.17 11.94
N SER A 140 -17.74 15.26 12.08
CA SER A 140 -17.58 16.43 11.22
C SER A 140 -16.33 17.22 11.62
N SER A 141 -15.48 17.51 10.64
CA SER A 141 -14.33 18.39 10.78
C SER A 141 -14.39 19.45 9.68
N GLY A 142 -14.91 20.61 10.02
CA GLY A 142 -15.22 21.64 9.03
C GLY A 142 -16.27 21.18 8.02
N ASN A 143 -15.90 21.18 6.73
CA ASN A 143 -16.77 20.71 5.63
C ASN A 143 -16.54 19.26 5.22
N GLN A 144 -15.75 18.51 6.01
CA GLN A 144 -15.41 17.11 5.72
C GLN A 144 -15.83 16.20 6.85
N ILE A 145 -16.04 14.94 6.52
CA ILE A 145 -16.22 13.87 7.50
C ILE A 145 -14.87 13.19 7.66
N GLU A 146 -14.42 13.10 8.88
CA GLU A 146 -13.21 12.37 9.25
C GLU A 146 -13.58 11.08 10.00
N HIS A 147 -12.76 10.05 9.81
CA HIS A 147 -12.94 8.77 10.47
C HIS A 147 -11.75 8.46 11.38
N ARG A 148 -12.04 7.98 12.58
CA ARG A 148 -11.04 7.54 13.55
C ARG A 148 -11.25 6.07 13.87
N LEU A 149 -10.20 5.27 13.73
CA LEU A 149 -10.18 3.87 14.13
C LEU A 149 -9.66 3.73 15.56
N THR A 150 -10.38 2.98 16.37
CA THR A 150 -9.95 2.51 17.67
C THR A 150 -10.07 0.98 17.71
N VAL A 151 -9.06 0.28 18.16
CA VAL A 151 -9.07 -1.17 18.36
C VAL A 151 -8.67 -1.47 19.80
N ASP A 152 -9.48 -2.23 20.50
CA ASP A 152 -9.31 -2.56 21.93
C ASP A 152 -9.03 -1.33 22.81
N GLY A 153 -9.62 -0.19 22.46
CA GLY A 153 -9.46 1.07 23.18
C GLY A 153 -8.27 1.92 22.72
N GLU A 154 -7.40 1.43 21.86
CA GLU A 154 -6.26 2.18 21.31
C GLU A 154 -6.62 2.81 19.96
N THR A 155 -6.29 4.09 19.79
CA THR A 155 -6.49 4.81 18.52
C THR A 155 -5.33 4.53 17.58
N HIS A 156 -5.66 4.18 16.34
CA HIS A 156 -4.69 3.90 15.29
C HIS A 156 -4.69 5.03 14.25
N PRO A 157 -3.51 5.50 13.83
CA PRO A 157 -3.41 6.51 12.79
C PRO A 157 -3.87 5.91 11.46
N ARG A 158 -4.48 6.77 10.63
CA ARG A 158 -4.81 6.42 9.25
C ARG A 158 -3.51 6.13 8.49
N PHE A 159 -3.51 5.07 7.70
CA PHE A 159 -2.39 4.76 6.82
C PHE A 159 -2.38 5.79 5.70
N ILE A 160 -1.49 6.75 5.82
CA ILE A 160 -1.17 7.74 4.78
C ILE A 160 0.27 7.46 4.39
N ASP A 161 0.45 6.96 3.19
CA ASP A 161 1.76 6.62 2.68
C ASP A 161 2.69 7.85 2.67
N GLY A 162 3.83 7.72 3.31
CA GLY A 162 4.92 8.71 3.27
C GLY A 162 4.92 9.80 4.32
N LEU A 163 3.93 9.88 5.24
CA LEU A 163 3.96 10.91 6.30
C LEU A 163 4.67 10.45 7.59
N ASP A 164 4.75 9.16 7.87
CA ASP A 164 5.28 8.68 9.15
C ASP A 164 6.69 8.10 9.10
N GLY A 165 7.43 8.26 8.01
CA GLY A 165 8.88 7.93 7.95
C GLY A 165 9.26 6.46 8.19
N VAL A 166 8.32 5.58 8.52
CA VAL A 166 8.57 4.21 8.94
C VAL A 166 8.34 3.18 7.82
N HIS A 167 7.60 3.52 6.79
CA HIS A 167 7.25 2.61 5.69
C HIS A 167 7.82 3.03 4.33
N VAL A 168 9.00 3.65 4.33
CA VAL A 168 9.72 4.00 3.10
C VAL A 168 10.33 2.75 2.46
N LEU A 169 9.49 1.81 2.06
CA LEU A 169 9.81 0.82 1.04
C LEU A 169 8.71 0.80 -0.02
N VAL A 170 8.02 1.88 -0.14
CA VAL A 170 7.11 2.10 -1.27
C VAL A 170 7.96 2.66 -2.39
N GLY A 171 8.39 1.79 -3.27
CA GLY A 171 9.14 2.21 -4.43
C GLY A 171 8.21 2.82 -5.46
N ASP A 172 8.03 4.13 -5.44
CA ASP A 172 7.43 4.84 -6.57
C ASP A 172 8.35 4.77 -7.77
N THR A 173 9.61 5.03 -7.51
CA THR A 173 10.72 4.93 -8.45
C THR A 173 11.99 4.69 -7.65
N ARG A 174 12.78 3.70 -8.04
CA ARG A 174 14.09 3.46 -7.43
C ARG A 174 15.19 3.78 -8.39
N HIS A 175 16.15 4.55 -7.90
CA HIS A 175 17.39 4.88 -8.58
C HIS A 175 18.48 3.94 -8.09
N ILE A 176 19.16 3.29 -9.01
CA ILE A 176 20.31 2.45 -8.73
C ILE A 176 21.50 3.05 -9.47
N SER A 177 22.49 3.50 -8.72
CA SER A 177 23.77 3.94 -9.29
C SER A 177 24.50 2.75 -9.90
N LEU A 178 25.06 2.93 -11.09
CA LEU A 178 25.82 1.93 -11.84
C LEU A 178 27.28 1.91 -11.40
#